data_ecc77f192ee02e082583e35490c957b3
#
_entry.id   ecc77f192ee02e082583e35490c957b3
#
_cell.length_a   1.000
_cell.length_b   1.000
_cell.length_c   1.000
_cell.angle_alpha   90.00
_cell.angle_beta   90.00
_cell.angle_gamma   90.00
#
_symmetry.space_group_name_H-M   'P 1'
#
loop_
_entity.id
_entity.type
_entity.pdbx_description
1 polymer ?
#
loop_
_entity_poly.entity_id
_entity_poly.type
_entity_poly.pdbx_seq_one_letter_code
_entity_poly.pdbx_strand_id
1 'polypeptide(L)'
;ERELTLMLVVDVSGSGLFGSRGQSKRELAAEIASVLAFSAIRNNDKVGLILFSDEVEKFIPPRKGRSHVLRVIREVLFFEPKRRGTDLNAALEFLLRVQAHKAVAVVVSDFLGSPAQAKNEARRHVRPQMMLLESLAQASFTRLKQTNRRHDVVAVQITDRYELELPPLGRLVLRDAETGEVVEVHTGDARKREAFATRQAKTLAETARIFRSAGIDAIQLRTDEPYGAALGKFFEAREKRRLRG
;
A
#
# COMPACT_ATOMS: atom_id res chain seq x y z
N GLU A 1 22.49 -22.41 2.63
CA GLU A 1 21.24 -21.61 2.43
C GLU A 1 21.41 -20.25 3.06
N ARG A 2 21.23 -19.18 2.28
CA ARG A 2 21.29 -17.81 2.82
C ARG A 2 19.97 -17.51 3.53
N GLU A 3 20.05 -17.30 4.82
CA GLU A 3 18.98 -16.81 5.66
C GLU A 3 18.46 -15.47 5.14
N LEU A 4 17.19 -15.42 4.75
CA LEU A 4 16.55 -14.19 4.30
C LEU A 4 15.84 -13.50 5.47
N THR A 5 15.72 -12.18 5.36
CA THR A 5 14.89 -11.38 6.26
C THR A 5 13.75 -10.79 5.46
N LEU A 6 12.52 -11.09 5.86
CA LEU A 6 11.30 -10.48 5.34
C LEU A 6 10.87 -9.35 6.27
N MET A 7 10.80 -8.13 5.77
CA MET A 7 10.24 -6.98 6.46
C MET A 7 8.88 -6.63 5.85
N LEU A 8 7.82 -6.83 6.59
CA LEU A 8 6.48 -6.38 6.22
C LEU A 8 6.32 -4.94 6.65
N VAL A 9 6.00 -4.04 5.71
CA VAL A 9 5.74 -2.62 5.94
C VAL A 9 4.31 -2.37 5.51
N VAL A 10 3.39 -2.29 6.47
CA VAL A 10 1.96 -2.32 6.20
C VAL A 10 1.31 -1.01 6.61
N ASP A 11 0.63 -0.40 5.66
CA ASP A 11 -0.20 0.78 5.85
C ASP A 11 -1.46 0.40 6.64
N VAL A 12 -1.66 1.08 7.76
CA VAL A 12 -2.84 0.92 8.64
C VAL A 12 -3.65 2.21 8.75
N SER A 13 -3.45 3.16 7.83
CA SER A 13 -4.18 4.43 7.76
C SER A 13 -5.69 4.25 7.62
N GLY A 14 -6.42 5.35 7.75
CA GLY A 14 -7.88 5.36 7.66
C GLY A 14 -8.43 4.87 6.33
N SER A 15 -7.70 5.09 5.22
CA SER A 15 -8.09 4.60 3.89
C SER A 15 -8.20 3.08 3.81
N GLY A 16 -7.44 2.34 4.64
CA GLY A 16 -7.48 0.89 4.73
C GLY A 16 -8.83 0.31 5.19
N LEU A 17 -9.66 1.10 5.90
CA LEU A 17 -10.99 0.67 6.34
C LEU A 17 -12.02 0.63 5.21
N PHE A 18 -11.69 1.19 4.05
CA PHE A 18 -12.59 1.20 2.91
C PHE A 18 -12.67 -0.19 2.24
N GLY A 19 -13.89 -0.60 1.90
CA GLY A 19 -14.17 -1.81 1.15
C GLY A 19 -15.61 -1.80 0.65
N SER A 20 -15.81 -2.03 -0.65
CA SER A 20 -17.12 -1.94 -1.31
C SER A 20 -17.90 -3.26 -1.32
N ARG A 21 -17.23 -4.40 -1.13
CA ARG A 21 -17.83 -5.75 -1.17
C ARG A 21 -17.13 -6.69 -0.20
N GLY A 22 -17.71 -6.86 0.99
CA GLY A 22 -17.38 -7.96 1.90
C GLY A 22 -15.99 -7.94 2.56
N GLN A 23 -14.98 -7.33 1.93
CA GLN A 23 -13.61 -7.25 2.43
C GLN A 23 -13.07 -5.82 2.32
N SER A 24 -12.48 -5.31 3.38
CA SER A 24 -11.77 -4.03 3.38
C SER A 24 -10.34 -4.18 2.83
N LYS A 25 -9.73 -3.08 2.40
CA LYS A 25 -8.31 -3.07 2.01
C LYS A 25 -7.41 -3.55 3.15
N ARG A 26 -7.75 -3.22 4.40
CA ARG A 26 -7.01 -3.63 5.59
C ARG A 26 -7.06 -5.14 5.82
N GLU A 27 -8.24 -5.76 5.65
CA GLU A 27 -8.38 -7.21 5.75
C GLU A 27 -7.58 -7.91 4.67
N LEU A 28 -7.64 -7.42 3.43
CA LEU A 28 -6.82 -7.97 2.34
C LEU A 28 -5.31 -7.78 2.62
N ALA A 29 -4.89 -6.61 3.11
CA ALA A 29 -3.49 -6.38 3.50
C ALA A 29 -3.02 -7.36 4.59
N ALA A 30 -3.87 -7.62 5.59
CA ALA A 30 -3.59 -8.56 6.65
C ALA A 30 -3.51 -10.01 6.16
N GLU A 31 -4.38 -10.42 5.24
CA GLU A 31 -4.30 -11.74 4.60
C GLU A 31 -3.00 -11.91 3.81
N ILE A 32 -2.64 -10.94 2.97
CA ILE A 32 -1.40 -10.97 2.20
C ILE A 32 -0.17 -11.04 3.11
N ALA A 33 -0.12 -10.18 4.13
CA ALA A 33 0.97 -10.17 5.10
C ALA A 33 1.08 -11.53 5.83
N SER A 34 -0.06 -12.14 6.17
CA SER A 34 -0.13 -13.44 6.82
C SER A 34 0.39 -14.56 5.91
N VAL A 35 -0.02 -14.60 4.64
CA VAL A 35 0.44 -15.59 3.65
C VAL A 35 1.96 -15.49 3.48
N LEU A 36 2.50 -14.28 3.36
CA LEU A 36 3.94 -14.05 3.21
C LEU A 36 4.71 -14.45 4.48
N ALA A 37 4.19 -14.14 5.65
CA ALA A 37 4.78 -14.51 6.93
C ALA A 37 4.78 -16.04 7.14
N PHE A 38 3.71 -16.74 6.76
CA PHE A 38 3.67 -18.22 6.78
C PHE A 38 4.66 -18.84 5.79
N SER A 39 4.81 -18.27 4.59
CA SER A 39 5.82 -18.72 3.63
C SER A 39 7.24 -18.59 4.21
N ALA A 40 7.53 -17.50 4.89
CA ALA A 40 8.81 -17.28 5.55
C ALA A 40 9.10 -18.31 6.67
N ILE A 41 8.08 -18.76 7.43
CA ILE A 41 8.25 -19.86 8.40
C ILE A 41 8.73 -21.13 7.71
N ARG A 42 8.10 -21.50 6.59
CA ARG A 42 8.45 -22.71 5.85
C ARG A 42 9.89 -22.71 5.36
N ASN A 43 10.41 -21.54 5.03
CA ASN A 43 11.77 -21.32 4.55
C ASN A 43 12.78 -21.04 5.68
N ASN A 44 12.34 -21.08 6.95
CA ASN A 44 13.16 -20.72 8.11
C ASN A 44 13.77 -19.30 8.06
N ASP A 45 13.06 -18.36 7.44
CA ASP A 45 13.44 -16.96 7.31
C ASP A 45 13.05 -16.13 8.55
N LYS A 46 13.68 -14.96 8.71
CA LYS A 46 13.30 -13.98 9.73
C LYS A 46 12.14 -13.13 9.22
N VAL A 47 11.17 -12.84 10.08
CA VAL A 47 10.04 -11.93 9.76
C VAL A 47 10.01 -10.78 10.75
N GLY A 48 10.00 -9.55 10.23
CA GLY A 48 9.77 -8.32 10.98
C GLY A 48 8.55 -7.58 10.45
N LEU A 49 8.05 -6.62 11.23
CA LEU A 49 6.86 -5.84 10.91
C LEU A 49 7.06 -4.36 11.24
N ILE A 50 6.64 -3.50 10.34
CA ILE A 50 6.41 -2.08 10.56
C ILE A 50 4.96 -1.79 10.18
N LEU A 51 4.14 -1.35 11.13
CA LEU A 51 2.82 -0.77 10.87
C LEU A 51 2.94 0.73 10.88
N PHE A 52 2.38 1.40 9.89
CA PHE A 52 2.47 2.84 9.77
C PHE A 52 1.15 3.50 9.32
N SER A 53 0.98 4.72 9.75
CA SER A 53 -0.02 5.68 9.31
C SER A 53 0.70 6.97 8.85
N ASP A 54 0.40 8.13 9.40
CA ASP A 54 1.23 9.35 9.28
C ASP A 54 2.51 9.31 10.15
N GLU A 55 2.66 8.25 10.95
CA GLU A 55 3.87 7.93 11.72
C GLU A 55 4.05 6.39 11.78
N VAL A 56 5.19 5.95 12.31
CA VAL A 56 5.40 4.52 12.61
C VAL A 56 4.65 4.17 13.89
N GLU A 57 3.56 3.43 13.76
CA GLU A 57 2.68 3.03 14.87
C GLU A 57 3.23 1.84 15.66
N LYS A 58 3.85 0.89 14.96
CA LYS A 58 4.37 -0.34 15.58
C LYS A 58 5.58 -0.87 14.83
N PHE A 59 6.59 -1.33 15.59
CA PHE A 59 7.72 -2.05 15.06
C PHE A 59 7.93 -3.37 15.81
N ILE A 60 8.08 -4.45 15.05
CA ILE A 60 8.49 -5.76 15.56
C ILE A 60 9.77 -6.15 14.85
N PRO A 61 10.91 -6.27 15.58
CA PRO A 61 12.18 -6.65 15.00
C PRO A 61 12.13 -8.03 14.33
N PRO A 62 12.89 -8.26 13.24
CA PRO A 62 12.89 -9.52 12.52
C PRO A 62 13.47 -10.65 13.39
N ARG A 63 12.70 -11.70 13.58
CA ARG A 63 13.07 -12.93 14.30
C ARG A 63 12.51 -14.15 13.58
N LYS A 64 13.09 -15.31 13.87
CA LYS A 64 12.60 -16.62 13.44
C LYS A 64 11.60 -17.20 14.42
N GLY A 65 10.96 -18.25 13.97
CA GLY A 65 10.16 -19.13 14.80
C GLY A 65 8.66 -18.87 14.71
N ARG A 66 7.93 -19.97 14.80
CA ARG A 66 6.47 -19.99 14.62
C ARG A 66 5.74 -19.01 15.55
N SER A 67 6.09 -19.02 16.84
CA SER A 67 5.44 -18.14 17.83
C SER A 67 5.66 -16.67 17.53
N HIS A 68 6.86 -16.28 17.06
CA HIS A 68 7.14 -14.92 16.66
C HIS A 68 6.31 -14.48 15.45
N VAL A 69 6.23 -15.33 14.42
CA VAL A 69 5.47 -15.03 13.20
C VAL A 69 3.96 -14.99 13.49
N LEU A 70 3.43 -15.87 14.34
CA LEU A 70 2.04 -15.79 14.79
C LEU A 70 1.74 -14.47 15.54
N ARG A 71 2.72 -13.96 16.30
CA ARG A 71 2.61 -12.63 16.91
C ARG A 71 2.55 -11.52 15.84
N VAL A 72 3.42 -11.59 14.82
CA VAL A 72 3.42 -10.64 13.70
C VAL A 72 2.05 -10.64 13.00
N ILE A 73 1.51 -11.81 12.68
CA ILE A 73 0.20 -11.97 12.03
C ILE A 73 -0.90 -11.36 12.90
N ARG A 74 -0.90 -11.67 14.21
CA ARG A 74 -1.88 -11.11 15.14
C ARG A 74 -1.84 -9.59 15.18
N GLU A 75 -0.65 -8.99 15.21
CA GLU A 75 -0.52 -7.53 15.19
C GLU A 75 -1.08 -6.93 13.89
N VAL A 76 -0.82 -7.52 12.73
CA VAL A 76 -1.40 -7.03 11.47
C VAL A 76 -2.92 -7.09 11.46
N LEU A 77 -3.49 -8.20 11.97
CA LEU A 77 -4.95 -8.43 11.97
C LEU A 77 -5.71 -7.51 12.93
N PHE A 78 -5.17 -7.29 14.13
CA PHE A 78 -5.90 -6.70 15.25
C PHE A 78 -5.34 -5.34 15.72
N PHE A 79 -4.36 -4.78 14.99
CA PHE A 79 -3.80 -3.49 15.36
C PHE A 79 -4.82 -2.37 15.11
N GLU A 80 -5.04 -1.55 16.11
CA GLU A 80 -5.87 -0.34 16.00
C GLU A 80 -4.95 0.89 15.91
N PRO A 81 -4.88 1.58 14.75
CA PRO A 81 -4.02 2.74 14.58
C PRO A 81 -4.57 3.92 15.40
N LYS A 82 -3.66 4.70 15.92
CA LYS A 82 -3.99 5.95 16.65
C LYS A 82 -4.24 7.10 15.69
N ARG A 83 -3.65 7.03 14.51
CA ARG A 83 -3.68 8.06 13.49
C ARG A 83 -4.37 7.55 12.23
N ARG A 84 -4.80 8.49 11.38
CA ARG A 84 -5.60 8.17 10.18
C ARG A 84 -4.93 8.53 8.86
N GLY A 85 -3.95 9.43 8.89
CA GLY A 85 -3.21 9.86 7.71
C GLY A 85 -2.19 8.81 7.25
N THR A 86 -1.49 9.08 6.14
CA THR A 86 -0.51 8.17 5.54
C THR A 86 0.79 8.91 5.25
N ASP A 87 1.92 8.45 5.83
CA ASP A 87 3.27 8.91 5.49
C ASP A 87 4.20 7.72 5.19
N LEU A 88 4.24 7.33 3.92
CA LEU A 88 5.14 6.28 3.45
C LEU A 88 6.63 6.66 3.60
N ASN A 89 6.99 7.95 3.53
CA ASN A 89 8.36 8.39 3.70
C ASN A 89 8.88 8.08 5.09
N ALA A 90 8.10 8.41 6.12
CA ALA A 90 8.44 8.14 7.51
C ALA A 90 8.66 6.63 7.74
N ALA A 91 7.79 5.78 7.17
CA ALA A 91 7.91 4.33 7.27
C ALA A 91 9.18 3.79 6.61
N LEU A 92 9.49 4.25 5.40
CA LEU A 92 10.69 3.83 4.65
C LEU A 92 11.98 4.35 5.30
N GLU A 93 11.98 5.56 5.82
CA GLU A 93 13.11 6.11 6.57
C GLU A 93 13.37 5.31 7.84
N PHE A 94 12.31 4.96 8.56
CA PHE A 94 12.42 4.10 9.73
C PHE A 94 12.98 2.72 9.37
N LEU A 95 12.49 2.10 8.29
CA LEU A 95 13.02 0.82 7.78
C LEU A 95 14.54 0.92 7.52
N LEU A 96 14.99 1.95 6.80
CA LEU A 96 16.41 2.16 6.50
C LEU A 96 17.27 2.33 7.76
N ARG A 97 16.71 2.87 8.84
CA ARG A 97 17.40 3.07 10.12
C ARG A 97 17.49 1.79 10.94
N VAL A 98 16.40 1.00 10.99
CA VAL A 98 16.34 -0.18 11.88
C VAL A 98 16.84 -1.46 11.23
N GLN A 99 16.85 -1.54 9.89
CA GLN A 99 17.30 -2.71 9.15
C GLN A 99 18.63 -2.43 8.45
N ALA A 100 19.74 -2.81 9.12
CA ALA A 100 21.08 -2.59 8.60
C ALA A 100 21.46 -3.52 7.43
N HIS A 101 21.02 -4.77 7.47
CA HIS A 101 21.33 -5.78 6.47
C HIS A 101 20.27 -5.82 5.37
N LYS A 102 20.67 -6.30 4.18
CA LYS A 102 19.74 -6.46 3.05
C LYS A 102 18.58 -7.38 3.45
N ALA A 103 17.35 -6.93 3.19
CA ALA A 103 16.11 -7.65 3.45
C ALA A 103 15.19 -7.59 2.23
N VAL A 104 14.23 -8.49 2.14
CA VAL A 104 13.06 -8.34 1.27
C VAL A 104 12.07 -7.49 2.02
N ALA A 105 11.79 -6.29 1.53
CA ALA A 105 10.85 -5.34 2.13
C ALA A 105 9.55 -5.34 1.33
N VAL A 106 8.49 -5.92 1.86
CA VAL A 106 7.17 -5.91 1.24
C VAL A 106 6.36 -4.75 1.80
N VAL A 107 6.15 -3.75 0.97
CA VAL A 107 5.36 -2.56 1.29
C VAL A 107 3.93 -2.75 0.80
N VAL A 108 2.99 -2.78 1.73
CA VAL A 108 1.56 -2.99 1.46
C VAL A 108 0.83 -1.67 1.73
N SER A 109 0.30 -1.04 0.69
CA SER A 109 -0.44 0.23 0.76
C SER A 109 -1.32 0.38 -0.49
N ASP A 110 -2.22 1.35 -0.50
CA ASP A 110 -2.92 1.73 -1.72
C ASP A 110 -2.05 2.59 -2.66
N PHE A 111 -1.00 3.22 -2.13
CA PHE A 111 -0.13 4.16 -2.85
C PHE A 111 -0.91 5.28 -3.58
N LEU A 112 -2.18 5.41 -3.28
CA LEU A 112 -3.01 6.51 -3.76
C LEU A 112 -2.77 7.69 -2.83
N GLY A 113 -2.63 8.87 -3.39
CA GLY A 113 -2.60 10.06 -2.57
C GLY A 113 -3.91 10.22 -1.81
N SER A 114 -3.88 10.87 -0.64
CA SER A 114 -5.06 11.01 0.21
C SER A 114 -6.26 11.61 -0.55
N PRO A 115 -7.50 11.23 -0.22
CA PRO A 115 -8.71 11.84 -0.77
C PRO A 115 -8.79 13.36 -0.56
N ALA A 116 -8.08 13.93 0.41
CA ALA A 116 -7.88 15.36 0.55
C ALA A 116 -7.22 15.97 -0.70
N GLN A 117 -6.40 15.21 -1.41
CA GLN A 117 -5.81 15.59 -2.69
C GLN A 117 -6.89 15.66 -3.80
N ALA A 118 -7.79 14.70 -3.86
CA ALA A 118 -8.91 14.70 -4.82
C ALA A 118 -9.86 15.88 -4.57
N LYS A 119 -10.04 16.27 -3.31
CA LYS A 119 -10.91 17.40 -2.91
C LYS A 119 -10.30 18.76 -3.24
N ASN A 120 -9.00 18.93 -3.04
CA ASN A 120 -8.27 20.12 -3.47
C ASN A 120 -8.22 20.22 -4.99
N GLU A 121 -8.24 19.10 -5.70
CA GLU A 121 -8.40 19.05 -7.14
C GLU A 121 -9.78 19.51 -7.62
N ALA A 122 -10.86 19.22 -6.91
CA ALA A 122 -12.21 19.66 -7.24
C ALA A 122 -12.46 21.16 -6.97
N ARG A 123 -11.75 21.77 -6.04
CA ARG A 123 -11.84 23.21 -5.68
C ARG A 123 -10.83 24.11 -6.40
N ARG A 124 -10.17 23.63 -7.45
CA ARG A 124 -9.00 24.29 -8.02
C ARG A 124 -9.18 25.60 -8.70
N HIS A 125 -8.44 26.55 -8.07
CA HIS A 125 -7.70 27.61 -8.77
C HIS A 125 -6.38 27.99 -8.05
N VAL A 126 -5.74 27.11 -7.26
CA VAL A 126 -4.54 27.51 -6.49
C VAL A 126 -3.35 26.58 -6.78
N ARG A 127 -2.40 27.07 -7.59
CA ARG A 127 -1.13 26.45 -7.97
C ARG A 127 -0.20 26.00 -6.81
N PRO A 128 -0.10 26.67 -5.63
CA PRO A 128 0.85 26.29 -4.58
C PRO A 128 0.63 24.91 -3.99
N GLN A 129 -0.63 24.48 -3.82
CA GLN A 129 -0.95 23.16 -3.23
C GLN A 129 -0.61 22.00 -4.17
N MET A 130 -0.69 22.21 -5.48
CA MET A 130 -0.26 21.21 -6.48
C MET A 130 1.24 20.96 -6.41
N MET A 131 2.05 22.02 -6.26
CA MET A 131 3.50 21.90 -6.13
C MET A 131 3.90 21.13 -4.86
N LEU A 132 3.17 21.33 -3.74
CA LEU A 132 3.43 20.61 -2.49
C LEU A 132 3.11 19.12 -2.64
N LEU A 133 2.00 18.76 -3.28
CA LEU A 133 1.60 17.37 -3.51
C LEU A 133 2.54 16.64 -4.48
N GLU A 134 2.94 17.31 -5.56
CA GLU A 134 3.95 16.79 -6.47
C GLU A 134 5.30 16.59 -5.76
N SER A 135 5.68 17.52 -4.85
CA SER A 135 6.91 17.40 -4.07
C SER A 135 6.86 16.24 -3.07
N LEU A 136 5.73 16.01 -2.40
CA LEU A 136 5.54 14.89 -1.47
C LEU A 136 5.53 13.54 -2.21
N ALA A 137 4.84 13.45 -3.35
CA ALA A 137 4.89 12.27 -4.20
C ALA A 137 6.31 12.02 -4.69
N GLN A 138 7.01 13.05 -5.17
CA GLN A 138 8.40 12.95 -5.62
C GLN A 138 9.35 12.53 -4.49
N ALA A 139 9.13 13.01 -3.25
CA ALA A 139 9.89 12.62 -2.08
C ALA A 139 9.70 11.14 -1.75
N SER A 140 8.45 10.64 -1.78
CA SER A 140 8.12 9.22 -1.58
C SER A 140 8.82 8.33 -2.59
N PHE A 141 8.91 8.75 -3.85
CA PHE A 141 9.62 8.00 -4.89
C PHE A 141 11.11 7.97 -4.71
N THR A 142 11.68 9.10 -4.35
CA THR A 142 13.11 9.19 -4.06
C THR A 142 13.46 8.24 -2.92
N ARG A 143 12.63 8.20 -1.88
CA ARG A 143 12.81 7.29 -0.74
C ARG A 143 12.62 5.83 -1.11
N LEU A 144 11.60 5.48 -1.90
CA LEU A 144 11.39 4.12 -2.42
C LEU A 144 12.61 3.65 -3.22
N LYS A 145 13.15 4.49 -4.10
CA LYS A 145 14.36 4.18 -4.88
C LYS A 145 15.60 3.99 -3.98
N GLN A 146 15.78 4.81 -2.94
CA GLN A 146 16.85 4.64 -1.95
C GLN A 146 16.69 3.34 -1.19
N THR A 147 15.48 3.02 -0.77
CA THR A 147 15.16 1.77 -0.07
C THR A 147 15.45 0.56 -0.94
N ASN A 148 15.08 0.61 -2.24
CA ASN A 148 15.32 -0.48 -3.18
C ASN A 148 16.80 -0.71 -3.51
N ARG A 149 17.66 0.30 -3.37
CA ARG A 149 19.11 0.14 -3.49
C ARG A 149 19.74 -0.65 -2.34
N ARG A 150 19.14 -0.56 -1.15
CA ARG A 150 19.65 -1.21 0.07
C ARG A 150 18.94 -2.53 0.38
N HIS A 151 17.67 -2.62 0.06
CA HIS A 151 16.80 -3.77 0.27
C HIS A 151 16.23 -4.22 -1.07
N ASP A 152 15.54 -5.33 -1.08
CA ASP A 152 14.79 -5.83 -2.21
C ASP A 152 13.31 -5.46 -2.00
N VAL A 153 12.85 -4.34 -2.59
CA VAL A 153 11.51 -3.81 -2.34
C VAL A 153 10.49 -4.45 -3.26
N VAL A 154 9.41 -4.93 -2.67
CA VAL A 154 8.19 -5.39 -3.35
C VAL A 154 7.04 -4.49 -2.95
N ALA A 155 6.38 -3.84 -3.91
CA ALA A 155 5.18 -3.05 -3.66
C ALA A 155 3.93 -3.91 -3.89
N VAL A 156 3.07 -3.99 -2.88
CA VAL A 156 1.73 -4.59 -2.97
C VAL A 156 0.73 -3.46 -2.90
N GLN A 157 0.20 -3.07 -4.06
CA GLN A 157 -0.80 -2.03 -4.17
C GLN A 157 -2.20 -2.64 -4.02
N ILE A 158 -2.94 -2.20 -3.01
CA ILE A 158 -4.32 -2.64 -2.75
C ILE A 158 -5.27 -1.52 -3.10
N THR A 159 -6.26 -1.81 -3.94
CA THR A 159 -7.30 -0.88 -4.34
C THR A 159 -8.69 -1.49 -4.16
N ASP A 160 -9.70 -0.63 -4.03
CA ASP A 160 -11.09 -1.02 -4.08
C ASP A 160 -11.74 -0.57 -5.39
N ARG A 161 -12.72 -1.32 -5.86
CA ARG A 161 -13.42 -0.99 -7.10
C ARG A 161 -14.01 0.41 -7.10
N TYR A 162 -14.62 0.84 -5.99
CA TYR A 162 -15.27 2.15 -5.93
C TYR A 162 -14.30 3.32 -5.74
N GLU A 163 -13.05 3.04 -5.43
CA GLU A 163 -11.96 4.03 -5.53
C GLU A 163 -11.53 4.27 -6.98
N LEU A 164 -11.79 3.31 -7.86
CA LEU A 164 -11.43 3.37 -9.28
C LEU A 164 -12.60 3.82 -10.16
N GLU A 165 -13.82 3.35 -9.85
CA GLU A 165 -15.02 3.58 -10.62
C GLU A 165 -16.20 3.90 -9.70
N LEU A 166 -16.78 5.10 -9.83
CA LEU A 166 -17.96 5.45 -9.04
C LEU A 166 -19.19 4.66 -9.51
N PRO A 167 -19.95 4.05 -8.58
CA PRO A 167 -21.19 3.35 -8.94
C PRO A 167 -22.29 4.36 -9.34
N PRO A 168 -23.22 3.99 -10.27
CA PRO A 168 -24.31 4.87 -10.70
C PRO A 168 -25.47 4.89 -9.69
N LEU A 169 -25.22 5.36 -8.46
CA LEU A 169 -26.17 5.36 -7.34
C LEU A 169 -26.88 6.72 -7.13
N GLY A 170 -26.68 7.67 -8.05
CA GLY A 170 -27.27 9.01 -7.91
C GLY A 170 -26.47 9.87 -6.94
N ARG A 171 -27.08 10.27 -5.84
CA ARG A 171 -26.46 11.13 -4.82
C ARG A 171 -25.84 10.28 -3.72
N LEU A 172 -24.52 10.38 -3.55
CA LEU A 172 -23.76 9.69 -2.49
C LEU A 172 -23.20 10.70 -1.51
N VAL A 173 -23.29 10.38 -0.23
CA VAL A 173 -22.61 11.10 0.85
C VAL A 173 -21.42 10.22 1.28
N LEU A 174 -20.22 10.67 0.98
CA LEU A 174 -18.99 9.97 1.30
C LEU A 174 -18.30 10.68 2.47
N ARG A 175 -17.77 9.89 3.38
CA ARG A 175 -16.92 10.40 4.45
C ARG A 175 -15.47 10.07 4.14
N ASP A 176 -14.63 11.10 4.10
CA ASP A 176 -13.18 10.92 3.96
C ASP A 176 -12.64 10.21 5.20
N ALA A 177 -11.96 9.08 4.98
CA ALA A 177 -11.50 8.22 6.07
C ALA A 177 -10.33 8.83 6.85
N GLU A 178 -9.53 9.70 6.22
CA GLU A 178 -8.37 10.34 6.83
C GLU A 178 -8.74 11.65 7.54
N THR A 179 -9.52 12.51 6.86
CA THR A 179 -9.88 13.84 7.38
C THR A 179 -11.20 13.85 8.16
N GLY A 180 -12.05 12.83 7.96
CA GLY A 180 -13.39 12.74 8.52
C GLY A 180 -14.40 13.70 7.86
N GLU A 181 -14.00 14.47 6.84
CA GLU A 181 -14.88 15.39 6.14
C GLU A 181 -15.94 14.65 5.31
N VAL A 182 -17.13 15.22 5.27
CA VAL A 182 -18.25 14.67 4.50
C VAL A 182 -18.37 15.39 3.16
N VAL A 183 -18.34 14.61 2.09
CA VAL A 183 -18.44 15.11 0.71
C VAL A 183 -19.64 14.50 0.03
N GLU A 184 -20.47 15.34 -0.56
CA GLU A 184 -21.56 14.90 -1.42
C GLU A 184 -21.06 14.77 -2.87
N VAL A 185 -21.31 13.61 -3.48
CA VAL A 185 -20.91 13.29 -4.84
C VAL A 185 -22.14 12.86 -5.65
N HIS A 186 -22.38 13.55 -6.76
CA HIS A 186 -23.43 13.16 -7.71
C HIS A 186 -22.88 12.14 -8.71
N THR A 187 -23.20 10.87 -8.48
CA THR A 187 -22.75 9.75 -9.34
C THR A 187 -23.76 9.37 -10.44
N GLY A 188 -24.89 10.07 -10.53
CA GLY A 188 -25.88 9.88 -11.61
C GLY A 188 -25.38 10.31 -12.99
N ASP A 189 -24.51 11.33 -13.04
CA ASP A 189 -23.94 11.86 -14.28
C ASP A 189 -22.82 10.95 -14.81
N ALA A 190 -23.07 10.32 -15.99
CA ALA A 190 -22.13 9.42 -16.64
C ALA A 190 -20.78 10.10 -16.97
N ARG A 191 -20.80 11.38 -17.41
CA ARG A 191 -19.59 12.12 -17.76
C ARG A 191 -18.69 12.33 -16.53
N LYS A 192 -19.29 12.61 -15.36
CA LYS A 192 -18.55 12.76 -14.11
C LYS A 192 -17.92 11.45 -13.66
N ARG A 193 -18.63 10.32 -13.81
CA ARG A 193 -18.09 9.00 -13.50
C ARG A 193 -16.93 8.64 -14.42
N GLU A 194 -17.06 8.88 -15.71
CA GLU A 194 -16.00 8.64 -16.70
C GLU A 194 -14.77 9.50 -16.43
N ALA A 195 -14.96 10.79 -16.15
CA ALA A 195 -13.86 11.68 -15.79
C ALA A 195 -13.14 11.23 -14.50
N PHE A 196 -13.89 10.72 -13.52
CA PHE A 196 -13.33 10.15 -12.30
C PHE A 196 -12.49 8.89 -12.63
N ALA A 197 -13.06 7.91 -13.34
CA ALA A 197 -12.39 6.67 -13.72
C ALA A 197 -11.12 6.93 -14.54
N THR A 198 -11.17 7.86 -15.51
CA THR A 198 -10.01 8.27 -16.30
C THR A 198 -8.90 8.84 -15.43
N ARG A 199 -9.23 9.67 -14.43
CA ARG A 199 -8.26 10.23 -13.50
C ARG A 199 -7.62 9.14 -12.65
N GLN A 200 -8.41 8.23 -12.09
CA GLN A 200 -7.88 7.12 -11.28
C GLN A 200 -6.99 6.19 -12.11
N ALA A 201 -7.39 5.85 -13.34
CA ALA A 201 -6.57 5.07 -14.25
C ALA A 201 -5.22 5.75 -14.54
N LYS A 202 -5.22 7.08 -14.74
CA LYS A 202 -4.00 7.87 -14.91
C LYS A 202 -3.10 7.79 -13.67
N THR A 203 -3.65 7.95 -12.47
CA THR A 203 -2.90 7.87 -11.21
C THR A 203 -2.28 6.47 -11.03
N LEU A 204 -3.03 5.39 -11.30
CA LEU A 204 -2.50 4.03 -11.25
C LEU A 204 -1.36 3.80 -12.27
N ALA A 205 -1.53 4.29 -13.50
CA ALA A 205 -0.52 4.18 -14.54
C ALA A 205 0.77 4.95 -14.18
N GLU A 206 0.65 6.13 -13.59
CA GLU A 206 1.77 6.93 -13.08
C GLU A 206 2.50 6.19 -11.95
N THR A 207 1.78 5.67 -10.97
CA THR A 207 2.34 4.87 -9.87
C THR A 207 3.09 3.65 -10.41
N ALA A 208 2.49 2.91 -11.35
CA ALA A 208 3.15 1.76 -11.99
C ALA A 208 4.41 2.16 -12.78
N ARG A 209 4.40 3.33 -13.46
CA ARG A 209 5.58 3.88 -14.15
C ARG A 209 6.71 4.16 -13.18
N ILE A 210 6.37 4.66 -12.02
CA ILE A 210 7.32 5.02 -10.97
C ILE A 210 7.97 3.77 -10.38
N PHE A 211 7.20 2.74 -10.04
CA PHE A 211 7.76 1.47 -9.59
C PHE A 211 8.74 0.90 -10.61
N ARG A 212 8.35 0.87 -11.90
CA ARG A 212 9.24 0.40 -12.97
C ARG A 212 10.53 1.22 -13.07
N SER A 213 10.44 2.56 -12.99
CA SER A 213 11.62 3.43 -13.06
C SER A 213 12.55 3.30 -11.85
N ALA A 214 12.03 2.90 -10.72
CA ALA A 214 12.77 2.61 -9.50
C ALA A 214 13.32 1.17 -9.44
N GLY A 215 13.01 0.32 -10.43
CA GLY A 215 13.35 -1.11 -10.42
C GLY A 215 12.64 -1.90 -9.32
N ILE A 216 11.43 -1.46 -8.92
CA ILE A 216 10.64 -2.08 -7.87
C ILE A 216 9.63 -3.02 -8.52
N ASP A 217 9.61 -4.26 -8.06
CA ASP A 217 8.58 -5.21 -8.42
C ASP A 217 7.27 -4.82 -7.73
N ALA A 218 6.19 -4.71 -8.50
CA ALA A 218 4.89 -4.32 -7.98
C ALA A 218 3.79 -5.30 -8.41
N ILE A 219 2.87 -5.56 -7.50
CA ILE A 219 1.63 -6.29 -7.75
C ILE A 219 0.44 -5.41 -7.37
N GLN A 220 -0.58 -5.40 -8.22
CA GLN A 220 -1.86 -4.73 -7.95
C GLN A 220 -2.89 -5.77 -7.58
N LEU A 221 -3.57 -5.57 -6.45
CA LEU A 221 -4.62 -6.44 -5.93
C LEU A 221 -5.87 -5.61 -5.68
N ARG A 222 -7.03 -6.23 -5.87
CA ARG A 222 -8.32 -5.60 -5.62
C ARG A 222 -9.09 -6.35 -4.54
N THR A 223 -9.85 -5.62 -3.74
CA THR A 223 -10.68 -6.18 -2.66
C THR A 223 -11.80 -7.07 -3.16
N ASP A 224 -12.26 -6.88 -4.40
CA ASP A 224 -13.35 -7.64 -5.04
C ASP A 224 -12.86 -8.78 -5.94
N GLU A 225 -11.57 -9.08 -5.97
CA GLU A 225 -10.98 -10.13 -6.82
C GLU A 225 -10.16 -11.14 -5.98
N PRO A 226 -10.16 -12.44 -6.37
CA PRO A 226 -9.31 -13.44 -5.74
C PRO A 226 -7.83 -13.14 -5.96
N TYR A 227 -7.08 -12.91 -4.91
CA TYR A 227 -5.65 -12.53 -4.99
C TYR A 227 -4.70 -13.71 -5.20
N GLY A 228 -5.11 -14.95 -4.87
CA GLY A 228 -4.20 -16.11 -4.82
C GLY A 228 -3.49 -16.38 -6.14
N ALA A 229 -4.22 -16.37 -7.26
CA ALA A 229 -3.65 -16.59 -8.58
C ALA A 229 -2.70 -15.45 -9.01
N ALA A 230 -3.06 -14.20 -8.70
CA ALA A 230 -2.22 -13.04 -9.01
C ALA A 230 -0.91 -13.05 -8.21
N LEU A 231 -1.00 -13.36 -6.92
CA LEU A 231 0.14 -13.47 -6.02
C LEU A 231 1.08 -14.62 -6.43
N GLY A 232 0.52 -15.80 -6.75
CA GLY A 232 1.28 -16.95 -7.24
C GLY A 232 2.06 -16.64 -8.51
N LYS A 233 1.40 -16.12 -9.55
CA LYS A 233 2.04 -15.70 -10.81
C LYS A 233 3.13 -14.66 -10.60
N PHE A 234 2.90 -13.70 -9.70
CA PHE A 234 3.88 -12.68 -9.39
C PHE A 234 5.18 -13.27 -8.81
N PHE A 235 5.06 -14.15 -7.81
CA PHE A 235 6.25 -14.77 -7.20
C PHE A 235 6.95 -15.74 -8.13
N GLU A 236 6.23 -16.55 -8.91
CA GLU A 236 6.82 -17.41 -9.94
C GLU A 236 7.61 -16.62 -10.99
N ALA A 237 7.04 -15.50 -11.49
CA ALA A 237 7.73 -14.64 -12.44
C ALA A 237 8.99 -14.01 -11.85
N ARG A 238 8.95 -13.66 -10.57
CA ARG A 238 10.08 -13.10 -9.83
C ARG A 238 11.18 -14.13 -9.62
N GLU A 239 10.85 -15.35 -9.26
CA GLU A 239 11.79 -16.45 -9.09
C GLU A 239 12.50 -16.79 -10.41
N LYS A 240 11.73 -16.89 -11.52
CA LYS A 240 12.30 -17.12 -12.86
C LYS A 240 13.30 -16.02 -13.28
N ARG A 241 13.04 -14.75 -12.92
CA ARG A 241 13.99 -13.66 -13.19
C ARG A 241 15.26 -13.78 -12.36
N ARG A 242 15.15 -14.18 -11.10
CA ARG A 242 16.27 -14.37 -10.18
C ARG A 242 17.19 -15.52 -10.58
N LEU A 243 16.67 -16.56 -11.26
CA LEU A 243 17.44 -17.69 -11.76
C LEU A 243 18.16 -17.40 -13.10
N ARG A 244 17.78 -16.31 -13.79
CA ARG A 244 18.35 -15.93 -15.10
C ARG A 244 19.41 -14.82 -15.03
N GLY A 245 19.58 -14.18 -13.89
CA GLY A 245 20.55 -13.11 -13.65
C GLY A 245 21.58 -13.50 -12.60
#